data_4bb70d002ac885d0a51174aa88c6540d
#
_entry.id   4bb70d002ac885d0a51174aa88c6540d
#
_cell.length_a   1.000
_cell.length_b   1.000
_cell.length_c   1.000
_cell.angle_alpha   90.00
_cell.angle_beta   90.00
_cell.angle_gamma   90.00
#
_symmetry.space_group_name_H-M   'P 1'
#
loop_
_entity.id
_entity.type
_entity.pdbx_description
1 polymer ?
#
loop_
_entity_poly.entity_id
_entity_poly.type
_entity_poly.pdbx_seq_one_letter_code
_entity_poly.pdbx_strand_id
1 'polypeptide(L)'
;VSVRLATLRRVTETADLTRVPTAKDEARFWALVEAAWASLGPEPAALRRALATRDPEADDVDPYALDAWLDPFLARLRDLCVDLSSRELTDFDRVVERKLYDIDRQDVHNVTDGSDDGFLYCRGWIVAVGREFYEAVRADPAMAVLDAGCEQMCYFFAHLHSERFGDWPDTGSGISRESVSNPAGWPEE
;
A
#
# COMPACT_ATOMS: atom_id res chain seq x y z
N VAL A 1 -0.32 54.41 -35.52
CA VAL A 1 -0.87 53.64 -34.37
C VAL A 1 -0.31 52.24 -34.48
N SER A 2 0.78 51.96 -33.74
CA SER A 2 1.43 50.64 -33.70
C SER A 2 0.88 49.84 -32.48
N VAL A 3 0.17 48.77 -32.78
CA VAL A 3 -0.29 47.81 -31.75
C VAL A 3 0.84 46.80 -31.52
N ARG A 4 1.48 46.84 -30.35
CA ARG A 4 2.41 45.80 -29.91
C ARG A 4 1.62 44.61 -29.47
N LEU A 5 1.72 43.48 -30.19
CA LEU A 5 1.31 42.16 -29.72
C LEU A 5 2.25 41.72 -28.59
N ALA A 6 1.69 41.63 -27.37
CA ALA A 6 2.36 41.03 -26.27
C ALA A 6 2.28 39.51 -26.44
N THR A 7 3.42 38.89 -26.72
CA THR A 7 3.54 37.41 -26.77
C THR A 7 3.48 36.89 -25.36
N LEU A 8 2.33 36.34 -24.98
CA LEU A 8 2.18 35.51 -23.77
C LEU A 8 3.05 34.26 -23.93
N ARG A 9 4.22 34.27 -23.31
CA ARG A 9 4.96 33.00 -23.04
C ARG A 9 4.11 32.18 -22.08
N ARG A 10 3.47 31.10 -22.57
CA ARG A 10 3.05 30.00 -21.75
C ARG A 10 4.32 29.39 -21.19
N VAL A 11 4.57 29.64 -19.91
CA VAL A 11 5.45 28.80 -19.11
C VAL A 11 4.70 27.49 -18.97
N THR A 12 5.01 26.50 -19.80
CA THR A 12 4.66 25.10 -19.53
C THR A 12 5.53 24.70 -18.37
N GLU A 13 5.02 24.88 -17.16
CA GLU A 13 5.49 24.16 -15.98
C GLU A 13 5.36 22.67 -16.33
N THR A 14 6.47 22.03 -16.65
CA THR A 14 6.52 20.56 -16.69
C THR A 14 6.24 20.12 -15.27
N ALA A 15 4.99 19.74 -15.00
CA ALA A 15 4.61 19.13 -13.74
C ALA A 15 5.57 17.96 -13.54
N ASP A 16 6.27 17.97 -12.43
CA ASP A 16 7.06 16.83 -11.97
C ASP A 16 6.07 15.69 -11.78
N LEU A 17 6.00 14.77 -12.77
CA LEU A 17 4.98 13.73 -12.86
C LEU A 17 5.23 12.59 -11.90
N THR A 18 6.30 12.67 -11.09
CA THR A 18 6.66 11.62 -10.12
C THR A 18 6.58 12.16 -8.70
N ARG A 19 5.37 12.14 -8.14
CA ARG A 19 5.20 12.45 -6.72
C ARG A 19 5.54 11.23 -5.88
N VAL A 20 6.61 11.35 -5.09
CA VAL A 20 7.00 10.35 -4.09
C VAL A 20 6.35 10.73 -2.76
N PRO A 21 5.77 9.76 -2.01
CA PRO A 21 5.29 10.03 -0.66
C PRO A 21 6.40 10.60 0.23
N THR A 22 6.09 11.61 1.03
CA THR A 22 7.03 12.11 2.01
C THR A 22 7.11 11.19 3.23
N ALA A 23 8.20 11.24 3.99
CA ALA A 23 8.32 10.51 5.26
C ALA A 23 7.17 10.83 6.23
N LYS A 24 6.62 12.05 6.15
CA LYS A 24 5.45 12.45 6.94
C LYS A 24 4.18 11.74 6.48
N ASP A 25 3.98 11.60 5.17
CA ASP A 25 2.81 10.91 4.62
C ASP A 25 2.85 9.42 4.98
N GLU A 26 4.02 8.79 4.86
CA GLU A 26 4.23 7.41 5.29
C GLU A 26 3.99 7.21 6.79
N ALA A 27 4.49 8.12 7.62
CA ALA A 27 4.28 8.04 9.07
C ALA A 27 2.80 8.18 9.43
N ARG A 28 2.04 9.07 8.76
CA ARG A 28 0.60 9.23 8.96
C ARG A 28 -0.17 7.99 8.50
N PHE A 29 0.20 7.43 7.35
CA PHE A 29 -0.40 6.21 6.83
C PHE A 29 -0.23 5.05 7.82
N TRP A 30 1.00 4.78 8.26
CA TRP A 30 1.24 3.71 9.22
C TRP A 30 0.56 3.95 10.56
N ALA A 31 0.49 5.19 11.03
CA ALA A 31 -0.24 5.53 12.26
C ALA A 31 -1.75 5.24 12.12
N LEU A 32 -2.32 5.48 10.95
CA LEU A 32 -3.72 5.17 10.66
C LEU A 32 -3.98 3.65 10.65
N VAL A 33 -3.12 2.88 9.98
CA VAL A 33 -3.17 1.40 9.94
C VAL A 33 -3.06 0.85 11.37
N GLU A 34 -2.09 1.31 12.15
CA GLU A 34 -1.90 0.85 13.53
C GLU A 34 -3.07 1.23 14.45
N ALA A 35 -3.68 2.42 14.26
CA ALA A 35 -4.87 2.82 15.01
C ALA A 35 -6.07 1.92 14.71
N ALA A 36 -6.26 1.53 13.44
CA ALA A 36 -7.32 0.59 13.05
C ALA A 36 -7.14 -0.76 13.75
N TRP A 37 -5.94 -1.34 13.71
CA TRP A 37 -5.63 -2.59 14.39
C TRP A 37 -5.76 -2.50 15.91
N ALA A 38 -5.25 -1.44 16.52
CA ALA A 38 -5.30 -1.24 17.97
C ALA A 38 -6.74 -1.22 18.52
N SER A 39 -7.70 -0.77 17.71
CA SER A 39 -9.11 -0.73 18.09
C SER A 39 -9.78 -2.11 18.17
N LEU A 40 -9.16 -3.15 17.62
CA LEU A 40 -9.67 -4.53 17.60
C LEU A 40 -9.25 -5.36 18.83
N GLY A 41 -8.40 -4.79 19.68
CA GLY A 41 -8.02 -5.43 20.94
C GLY A 41 -6.70 -6.19 20.89
N PRO A 42 -6.37 -6.94 21.96
CA PRO A 42 -5.05 -7.51 22.15
C PRO A 42 -4.77 -8.75 21.30
N GLU A 43 -5.80 -9.51 20.90
CA GLU A 43 -5.63 -10.76 20.17
C GLU A 43 -5.00 -10.56 18.79
N PRO A 44 -5.58 -9.74 17.88
CA PRO A 44 -4.94 -9.47 16.58
C PRO A 44 -3.60 -8.76 16.72
N ALA A 45 -3.40 -7.95 17.75
CA ALA A 45 -2.10 -7.33 18.02
C ALA A 45 -1.02 -8.37 18.37
N ALA A 46 -1.37 -9.42 19.12
CA ALA A 46 -0.46 -10.51 19.44
C ALA A 46 -0.14 -11.36 18.20
N LEU A 47 -1.16 -11.68 17.37
CA LEU A 47 -0.98 -12.43 16.13
C LEU A 47 -0.06 -11.70 15.15
N ARG A 48 -0.28 -10.41 14.94
CA ARG A 48 0.56 -9.57 14.06
C ARG A 48 2.01 -9.52 14.52
N ARG A 49 2.24 -9.40 15.84
CA ARG A 49 3.60 -9.41 16.40
C ARG A 49 4.26 -10.77 16.22
N ALA A 50 3.55 -11.86 16.53
CA ALA A 50 4.06 -13.22 16.34
C ALA A 50 4.46 -13.42 14.87
N LEU A 51 3.61 -13.01 13.93
CA LEU A 51 3.87 -13.12 12.50
C LEU A 51 5.10 -12.31 12.07
N ALA A 52 5.28 -11.08 12.57
CA ALA A 52 6.39 -10.22 12.20
C ALA A 52 7.74 -10.66 12.78
N THR A 53 7.73 -11.52 13.81
CA THR A 53 8.94 -11.97 14.51
C THR A 53 9.17 -13.48 14.45
N ARG A 54 8.33 -14.21 13.70
CA ARG A 54 8.46 -15.65 13.56
C ARG A 54 9.77 -16.05 12.86
N ASP A 55 10.21 -17.25 13.10
CA ASP A 55 11.14 -17.92 12.22
C ASP A 55 10.36 -18.48 11.02
N PRO A 56 10.63 -18.04 9.78
CA PRO A 56 9.89 -18.52 8.61
C PRO A 56 10.08 -20.02 8.32
N GLU A 57 11.13 -20.65 8.86
CA GLU A 57 11.39 -22.08 8.73
C GLU A 57 10.70 -22.91 9.85
N ALA A 58 10.15 -22.25 10.88
CA ALA A 58 9.45 -22.91 11.97
C ALA A 58 7.93 -22.93 11.73
N ASP A 59 7.28 -24.04 12.11
CA ASP A 59 5.82 -24.22 12.01
C ASP A 59 5.15 -23.96 13.38
N ASP A 60 5.51 -22.84 14.02
CA ASP A 60 5.03 -22.48 15.36
C ASP A 60 4.02 -21.32 15.35
N VAL A 61 3.82 -20.65 14.23
CA VAL A 61 2.86 -19.56 14.05
C VAL A 61 1.95 -19.87 12.86
N ASP A 62 0.64 -19.92 13.08
CA ASP A 62 -0.34 -19.98 11.99
C ASP A 62 -0.42 -18.61 11.29
N PRO A 63 0.10 -18.50 10.06
CA PRO A 63 0.12 -17.21 9.35
C PRO A 63 -1.27 -16.75 8.90
N TYR A 64 -2.23 -17.68 8.76
CA TYR A 64 -3.59 -17.39 8.31
C TYR A 64 -4.55 -17.02 9.46
N ALA A 65 -4.09 -17.08 10.70
CA ALA A 65 -4.91 -16.70 11.87
C ALA A 65 -5.39 -15.22 11.82
N LEU A 66 -4.72 -14.37 11.02
CA LEU A 66 -5.13 -12.98 10.81
C LEU A 66 -6.28 -12.80 9.82
N ASP A 67 -6.59 -13.78 8.98
CA ASP A 67 -7.60 -13.63 7.92
C ASP A 67 -8.98 -13.31 8.49
N ALA A 68 -9.34 -13.89 9.63
CA ALA A 68 -10.59 -13.61 10.34
C ALA A 68 -10.70 -12.13 10.82
N TRP A 69 -9.58 -11.42 10.86
CA TRP A 69 -9.50 -10.05 11.35
C TRP A 69 -9.39 -9.00 10.24
N LEU A 70 -9.21 -9.40 8.99
CA LEU A 70 -9.05 -8.46 7.87
C LEU A 70 -10.30 -7.61 7.63
N ASP A 71 -11.48 -8.24 7.55
CA ASP A 71 -12.73 -7.49 7.37
C ASP A 71 -13.02 -6.52 8.55
N PRO A 72 -12.91 -6.95 9.83
CA PRO A 72 -12.97 -6.02 10.95
C PRO A 72 -11.94 -4.88 10.88
N PHE A 73 -10.70 -5.17 10.47
CA PHE A 73 -9.66 -4.16 10.28
C PHE A 73 -10.05 -3.13 9.22
N LEU A 74 -10.46 -3.59 8.03
CA LEU A 74 -10.86 -2.71 6.92
C LEU A 74 -12.08 -1.84 7.29
N ALA A 75 -13.03 -2.39 8.05
CA ALA A 75 -14.16 -1.63 8.56
C ALA A 75 -13.71 -0.52 9.51
N ARG A 76 -12.80 -0.81 10.44
CA ARG A 76 -12.24 0.20 11.36
C ARG A 76 -11.37 1.23 10.64
N LEU A 77 -10.60 0.81 9.64
CA LEU A 77 -9.83 1.71 8.80
C LEU A 77 -10.75 2.70 8.07
N ARG A 78 -11.88 2.21 7.53
CA ARG A 78 -12.91 3.05 6.89
C ARG A 78 -13.51 4.06 7.87
N ASP A 79 -13.85 3.65 9.09
CA ASP A 79 -14.39 4.54 10.13
C ASP A 79 -13.42 5.69 10.44
N LEU A 80 -12.11 5.39 10.52
CA LEU A 80 -11.09 6.39 10.79
C LEU A 80 -10.85 7.35 9.61
N CYS A 81 -11.30 6.98 8.41
CA CYS A 81 -11.16 7.80 7.20
C CYS A 81 -12.37 8.69 6.91
N VAL A 82 -13.46 8.62 7.71
CA VAL A 82 -14.74 9.26 7.38
C VAL A 82 -14.62 10.78 7.17
N ASP A 83 -13.77 11.46 7.92
CA ASP A 83 -13.59 12.91 7.87
C ASP A 83 -12.38 13.36 7.02
N LEU A 84 -11.65 12.43 6.40
CA LEU A 84 -10.49 12.78 5.59
C LEU A 84 -10.91 13.51 4.31
N SER A 85 -10.16 14.53 3.94
CA SER A 85 -10.34 15.26 2.68
C SER A 85 -9.92 14.42 1.46
N SER A 86 -10.38 14.80 0.27
CA SER A 86 -9.94 14.22 -1.01
C SER A 86 -8.42 14.19 -1.11
N ARG A 87 -7.74 15.28 -0.74
CA ARG A 87 -6.28 15.36 -0.76
C ARG A 87 -5.63 14.34 0.18
N GLU A 88 -6.14 14.17 1.38
CA GLU A 88 -5.57 13.20 2.35
C GLU A 88 -5.77 11.77 1.89
N LEU A 89 -6.92 11.42 1.31
CA LEU A 89 -7.15 10.12 0.71
C LEU A 89 -6.20 9.88 -0.48
N THR A 90 -5.99 10.89 -1.33
CA THR A 90 -5.03 10.81 -2.44
C THR A 90 -3.58 10.64 -1.94
N ASP A 91 -3.19 11.34 -0.88
CA ASP A 91 -1.86 11.20 -0.29
C ASP A 91 -1.66 9.80 0.30
N PHE A 92 -2.69 9.20 0.95
CA PHE A 92 -2.63 7.82 1.45
C PHE A 92 -2.65 6.78 0.33
N ASP A 93 -3.42 7.00 -0.73
CA ASP A 93 -3.43 6.10 -1.90
C ASP A 93 -2.05 6.07 -2.57
N ARG A 94 -1.39 7.22 -2.68
CA ARG A 94 0.00 7.32 -3.16
C ARG A 94 0.99 6.55 -2.28
N VAL A 95 0.76 6.54 -0.95
CA VAL A 95 1.60 5.72 -0.05
C VAL A 95 1.36 4.24 -0.32
N VAL A 96 0.10 3.79 -0.45
CA VAL A 96 -0.21 2.39 -0.79
C VAL A 96 0.45 1.99 -2.11
N GLU A 97 0.30 2.78 -3.18
CA GLU A 97 0.98 2.52 -4.46
C GLU A 97 2.48 2.31 -4.27
N ARG A 98 3.12 3.20 -3.51
CA ARG A 98 4.56 3.12 -3.25
C ARG A 98 4.93 1.88 -2.46
N LYS A 99 4.14 1.51 -1.44
CA LYS A 99 4.40 0.31 -0.62
C LYS A 99 4.22 -0.97 -1.42
N LEU A 100 3.21 -1.05 -2.27
CA LEU A 100 3.01 -2.19 -3.18
C LEU A 100 4.15 -2.30 -4.20
N TYR A 101 4.57 -1.18 -4.78
CA TYR A 101 5.66 -1.13 -5.75
C TYR A 101 7.01 -1.52 -5.14
N ASP A 102 7.32 -1.07 -3.91
CA ASP A 102 8.60 -1.35 -3.26
C ASP A 102 8.83 -2.85 -2.97
N ILE A 103 7.75 -3.63 -2.84
CA ILE A 103 7.77 -5.09 -2.64
C ILE A 103 7.31 -5.88 -3.88
N ASP A 104 7.16 -5.21 -5.03
CA ASP A 104 6.97 -5.84 -6.32
C ASP A 104 8.33 -6.39 -6.81
N ARG A 105 8.71 -7.53 -6.26
CA ARG A 105 10.02 -8.15 -6.42
C ARG A 105 9.88 -9.65 -6.66
N GLN A 106 10.73 -10.20 -7.53
CA GLN A 106 10.76 -11.61 -7.87
C GLN A 106 10.99 -12.51 -6.64
N ASP A 107 11.85 -12.11 -5.72
CA ASP A 107 12.12 -12.88 -4.50
C ASP A 107 10.93 -12.96 -3.54
N VAL A 108 10.11 -11.90 -3.45
CA VAL A 108 8.85 -11.92 -2.72
C VAL A 108 7.80 -12.77 -3.45
N HIS A 109 7.69 -12.61 -4.77
CA HIS A 109 6.79 -13.40 -5.61
C HIS A 109 7.04 -14.91 -5.48
N ASN A 110 8.31 -15.33 -5.45
CA ASN A 110 8.68 -16.74 -5.31
C ASN A 110 8.17 -17.39 -4.01
N VAL A 111 7.84 -16.61 -2.99
CA VAL A 111 7.31 -17.10 -1.71
C VAL A 111 5.78 -17.03 -1.66
N THR A 112 5.17 -16.04 -2.33
CA THR A 112 3.74 -15.74 -2.18
C THR A 112 2.85 -16.50 -3.13
N ASP A 113 2.80 -16.14 -4.40
CA ASP A 113 1.90 -16.72 -5.41
C ASP A 113 2.48 -16.57 -6.81
N GLY A 114 2.20 -17.55 -7.66
CA GLY A 114 2.63 -17.60 -9.05
C GLY A 114 1.74 -16.86 -10.05
N SER A 115 0.56 -16.31 -9.66
CA SER A 115 -0.30 -15.51 -10.55
C SER A 115 -0.06 -14.01 -10.36
N ASP A 116 -0.25 -13.22 -11.44
CA ASP A 116 -0.06 -11.76 -11.39
C ASP A 116 -1.04 -11.09 -10.41
N ASP A 117 -2.33 -11.46 -10.48
CA ASP A 117 -3.37 -10.92 -9.60
C ASP A 117 -3.17 -11.40 -8.16
N GLY A 118 -2.89 -12.69 -7.95
CA GLY A 118 -2.62 -13.26 -6.64
C GLY A 118 -1.45 -12.57 -5.96
N PHE A 119 -0.36 -12.34 -6.69
CA PHE A 119 0.79 -11.62 -6.16
C PHE A 119 0.46 -10.17 -5.75
N LEU A 120 -0.35 -9.46 -6.52
CA LEU A 120 -0.84 -8.13 -6.11
C LEU A 120 -1.61 -8.22 -4.79
N TYR A 121 -2.50 -9.20 -4.64
CA TYR A 121 -3.30 -9.37 -3.42
C TYR A 121 -2.46 -9.77 -2.21
N CYS A 122 -1.43 -10.60 -2.41
CA CYS A 122 -0.45 -10.91 -1.36
C CYS A 122 0.30 -9.65 -0.89
N ARG A 123 0.73 -8.79 -1.82
CA ARG A 123 1.34 -7.51 -1.46
C ARG A 123 0.37 -6.60 -0.69
N GLY A 124 -0.90 -6.59 -1.08
CA GLY A 124 -1.97 -5.89 -0.35
C GLY A 124 -2.11 -6.41 1.08
N TRP A 125 -2.06 -7.74 1.28
CA TRP A 125 -2.09 -8.36 2.60
C TRP A 125 -0.89 -7.95 3.46
N ILE A 126 0.33 -7.98 2.89
CA ILE A 126 1.55 -7.54 3.59
C ILE A 126 1.41 -6.09 4.10
N VAL A 127 0.86 -5.19 3.28
CA VAL A 127 0.60 -3.80 3.67
C VAL A 127 -0.49 -3.73 4.74
N ALA A 128 -1.57 -4.50 4.62
CA ALA A 128 -2.69 -4.52 5.57
C ALA A 128 -2.26 -4.99 6.96
N VAL A 129 -1.39 -5.99 7.05
CA VAL A 129 -0.86 -6.49 8.34
C VAL A 129 -0.15 -5.39 9.12
N GLY A 130 0.51 -4.45 8.45
CA GLY A 130 1.07 -3.26 9.08
C GLY A 130 2.58 -3.16 8.97
N ARG A 131 3.10 -2.06 9.53
CA ARG A 131 4.48 -1.63 9.28
C ARG A 131 5.53 -2.65 9.69
N GLU A 132 5.39 -3.24 10.87
CA GLU A 132 6.40 -4.16 11.41
C GLU A 132 6.58 -5.39 10.49
N PHE A 133 5.47 -5.99 10.07
CA PHE A 133 5.48 -7.12 9.15
C PHE A 133 5.96 -6.71 7.74
N TYR A 134 5.50 -5.56 7.24
CA TYR A 134 5.94 -5.03 5.95
C TYR A 134 7.46 -4.86 5.88
N GLU A 135 8.08 -4.29 6.92
CA GLU A 135 9.54 -4.12 6.98
C GLU A 135 10.26 -5.47 7.17
N ALA A 136 9.66 -6.44 7.87
CA ALA A 136 10.20 -7.79 7.98
C ALA A 136 10.28 -8.47 6.61
N VAL A 137 9.21 -8.43 5.80
CA VAL A 137 9.20 -8.98 4.43
C VAL A 137 10.19 -8.25 3.51
N ARG A 138 10.31 -6.92 3.64
CA ARG A 138 11.29 -6.16 2.85
C ARG A 138 12.72 -6.58 3.14
N ALA A 139 13.02 -6.87 4.40
CA ALA A 139 14.36 -7.28 4.86
C ALA A 139 14.63 -8.75 4.52
N ASP A 140 13.63 -9.61 4.65
CA ASP A 140 13.70 -11.04 4.38
C ASP A 140 12.43 -11.52 3.67
N PRO A 141 12.47 -11.78 2.35
CA PRO A 141 11.31 -12.27 1.60
C PRO A 141 10.71 -13.57 2.13
N ALA A 142 11.48 -14.44 2.80
CA ALA A 142 10.95 -15.65 3.42
C ALA A 142 9.89 -15.39 4.51
N MET A 143 9.85 -14.16 5.01
CA MET A 143 8.79 -13.70 5.91
C MET A 143 7.43 -13.51 5.22
N ALA A 144 7.35 -13.50 3.89
CA ALA A 144 6.06 -13.46 3.20
C ALA A 144 5.25 -14.74 3.44
N VAL A 145 3.96 -14.70 3.17
CA VAL A 145 3.02 -15.81 3.41
C VAL A 145 2.42 -16.23 2.07
N LEU A 146 2.46 -17.54 1.79
CA LEU A 146 1.90 -18.13 0.58
C LEU A 146 0.37 -17.90 0.53
N ASP A 147 -0.16 -17.49 -0.61
CA ASP A 147 -1.60 -17.32 -0.89
C ASP A 147 -2.37 -16.41 0.09
N ALA A 148 -1.71 -15.72 1.01
CA ALA A 148 -2.38 -14.74 1.85
C ALA A 148 -2.73 -13.49 1.04
N GLY A 149 -4.00 -13.12 0.94
CA GLY A 149 -4.45 -12.04 0.06
C GLY A 149 -5.36 -11.01 0.72
N CYS A 150 -5.21 -9.74 0.33
CA CYS A 150 -6.13 -8.66 0.68
C CYS A 150 -6.26 -7.66 -0.49
N GLU A 151 -7.05 -8.02 -1.50
CA GLU A 151 -7.32 -7.17 -2.67
C GLU A 151 -7.82 -5.78 -2.26
N GLN A 152 -8.72 -5.74 -1.28
CA GLN A 152 -9.33 -4.49 -0.82
C GLN A 152 -8.28 -3.47 -0.37
N MET A 153 -7.17 -3.91 0.23
CA MET A 153 -6.11 -3.00 0.66
C MET A 153 -5.37 -2.35 -0.50
N CYS A 154 -5.26 -3.05 -1.63
CA CYS A 154 -4.57 -2.54 -2.82
C CYS A 154 -5.21 -1.25 -3.35
N TYR A 155 -6.54 -1.10 -3.19
CA TYR A 155 -7.33 -0.01 -3.74
C TYR A 155 -8.17 0.73 -2.69
N PHE A 156 -7.94 0.50 -1.41
CA PHE A 156 -8.79 0.96 -0.31
C PHE A 156 -9.06 2.47 -0.35
N PHE A 157 -8.02 3.27 -0.42
CA PHE A 157 -8.16 4.74 -0.42
C PHE A 157 -8.69 5.28 -1.75
N ALA A 158 -8.34 4.64 -2.86
CA ALA A 158 -8.85 4.99 -4.18
C ALA A 158 -10.37 4.77 -4.28
N HIS A 159 -10.87 3.61 -3.82
CA HIS A 159 -12.31 3.34 -3.76
C HIS A 159 -13.02 4.32 -2.83
N LEU A 160 -12.48 4.56 -1.62
CA LEU A 160 -13.07 5.48 -0.67
C LEU A 160 -13.12 6.91 -1.22
N HIS A 161 -12.09 7.35 -1.95
CA HIS A 161 -12.07 8.63 -2.64
C HIS A 161 -13.18 8.69 -3.71
N SER A 162 -13.24 7.68 -4.57
CA SER A 162 -14.25 7.62 -5.64
C SER A 162 -15.67 7.61 -5.11
N GLU A 163 -15.95 6.84 -4.05
CA GLU A 163 -17.25 6.81 -3.40
C GLU A 163 -17.68 8.17 -2.84
N ARG A 164 -16.74 8.95 -2.28
CA ARG A 164 -17.05 10.20 -1.59
C ARG A 164 -17.01 11.44 -2.47
N PHE A 165 -16.14 11.43 -3.48
CA PHE A 165 -15.86 12.61 -4.32
C PHE A 165 -16.24 12.42 -5.79
N GLY A 166 -16.61 11.20 -6.20
CA GLY A 166 -17.16 10.89 -7.52
C GLY A 166 -16.15 10.58 -8.62
N ASP A 167 -14.85 10.68 -8.32
CA ASP A 167 -13.74 10.40 -9.25
C ASP A 167 -12.61 9.61 -8.57
N TRP A 168 -11.75 9.02 -9.36
CA TRP A 168 -10.55 8.33 -8.88
C TRP A 168 -9.46 9.35 -8.54
N PRO A 169 -8.67 9.12 -7.47
CA PRO A 169 -7.58 10.03 -7.11
C PRO A 169 -6.47 10.00 -8.16
N ASP A 170 -5.98 11.17 -8.53
CA ASP A 170 -4.73 11.28 -9.27
C ASP A 170 -3.57 11.40 -8.27
N THR A 171 -2.88 10.28 -8.07
CA THR A 171 -1.74 10.21 -7.15
C THR A 171 -0.52 10.96 -7.68
N GLY A 172 -0.40 11.13 -8.99
CA GLY A 172 0.76 11.73 -9.65
C GLY A 172 2.06 10.96 -9.41
N SER A 173 2.00 9.70 -8.95
CA SER A 173 3.18 8.90 -8.60
C SER A 173 3.97 8.42 -9.81
N GLY A 174 3.29 8.23 -10.95
CA GLY A 174 3.89 7.70 -12.17
C GLY A 174 4.33 6.24 -12.11
N ILE A 175 3.97 5.52 -11.02
CA ILE A 175 4.21 4.08 -10.86
C ILE A 175 2.90 3.29 -10.94
N SER A 176 2.99 2.00 -11.27
CA SER A 176 1.87 1.09 -11.24
C SER A 176 1.93 0.21 -10.00
N ARG A 177 0.76 -0.18 -9.48
CA ARG A 177 0.62 -1.18 -8.41
C ARG A 177 0.56 -2.60 -8.96
N GLU A 178 0.42 -2.75 -10.28
CA GLU A 178 0.38 -4.06 -10.93
C GLU A 178 1.67 -4.85 -10.71
N SER A 179 1.56 -6.18 -10.81
CA SER A 179 2.70 -7.08 -10.69
C SER A 179 3.70 -6.89 -11.85
N VAL A 180 4.98 -7.11 -11.59
CA VAL A 180 6.07 -6.97 -12.56
C VAL A 180 6.23 -5.51 -13.08
N SER A 181 5.75 -4.54 -12.32
CA SER A 181 5.85 -3.12 -12.70
C SER A 181 7.11 -2.42 -12.18
N ASN A 182 7.82 -3.04 -11.21
CA ASN A 182 9.05 -2.51 -10.64
C ASN A 182 10.30 -3.14 -11.30
N PRO A 183 10.94 -2.51 -12.31
CA PRO A 183 12.08 -3.11 -13.03
C PRO A 183 13.27 -3.45 -12.12
N ALA A 184 13.43 -2.72 -10.99
CA ALA A 184 14.51 -3.00 -10.05
C ALA A 184 14.27 -4.28 -9.22
N GLY A 185 13.03 -4.72 -9.11
CA GLY A 185 12.63 -5.93 -8.39
C GLY A 185 12.63 -7.19 -9.25
N TRP A 186 12.72 -7.05 -10.58
CA TRP A 186 12.63 -8.14 -11.56
C TRP A 186 13.86 -8.09 -12.48
N PRO A 187 14.99 -8.70 -12.06
CA PRO A 187 16.19 -8.73 -12.88
C PRO A 187 15.90 -9.48 -14.20
N GLU A 188 16.41 -8.93 -15.31
CA GLU A 188 16.41 -9.65 -16.59
C GLU A 188 17.27 -10.92 -16.44
N GLU A 189 16.77 -12.06 -16.91
CA GLU A 189 17.51 -13.32 -16.99
C GLU A 189 18.63 -13.27 -18.03
#